data_ffe061016684056096a0faa118d3eac5
#
_entry.id   ffe061016684056096a0faa118d3eac5
#
_cell.length_a   1.000
_cell.length_b   1.000
_cell.length_c   1.000
_cell.angle_alpha   90.00
_cell.angle_beta   90.00
_cell.angle_gamma   90.00
#
_symmetry.space_group_name_H-M   'P 1'
#
loop_
_entity.id
_entity.type
_entity.pdbx_description
1 polymer ?
#
loop_
_entity_poly.entity_id
_entity_poly.type
_entity_poly.pdbx_seq_one_letter_code
_entity_poly.pdbx_strand_id
1 'polypeptide(L)'
;MRIEVVRSGGFAGIPRHAALDTAGRPDAARLTSLAEAVLAAPPPSGPPVPDGFTYAITADGRTAHCADPHLTPAQRELIEAVLGEGA
;
A
#
# COMPACT_ATOMS: atom_id res chain seq x y z
N MET A 1 0.37 7.02 -13.54
CA MET A 1 -0.24 6.95 -12.21
C MET A 1 0.85 7.03 -11.16
N ARG A 2 0.70 7.89 -10.18
CA ARG A 2 1.60 7.96 -9.02
C ARG A 2 0.98 7.17 -7.87
N ILE A 3 1.75 6.28 -7.29
CA ILE A 3 1.31 5.44 -6.17
C ILE A 3 2.19 5.77 -4.96
N GLU A 4 1.55 6.12 -3.86
CA GLU A 4 2.23 6.39 -2.59
C GLU A 4 1.79 5.39 -1.54
N VAL A 5 2.73 4.94 -0.72
CA VAL A 5 2.45 4.08 0.43
C VAL A 5 3.09 4.69 1.66
N VAL A 6 2.30 4.86 2.71
CA VAL A 6 2.79 5.27 4.02
C VAL A 6 2.57 4.12 4.99
N ARG A 7 3.62 3.62 5.60
CA ARG A 7 3.56 2.59 6.63
C ARG A 7 3.80 3.24 7.98
N SER A 8 2.91 3.02 8.91
CA SER A 8 3.03 3.56 10.26
C SER A 8 2.71 2.48 11.29
N GLY A 9 3.01 2.75 12.55
CA GLY A 9 2.83 1.79 13.63
C GLY A 9 4.00 0.84 13.75
N GLY A 10 3.73 -0.36 14.25
CA GLY A 10 4.76 -1.34 14.55
C GLY A 10 5.53 -0.98 15.81
N PHE A 11 6.48 -1.84 16.17
CA PHE A 11 7.21 -1.72 17.43
C PHE A 11 8.07 -0.46 17.49
N ALA A 12 8.72 -0.11 16.39
CA ALA A 12 9.63 1.04 16.36
C ALA A 12 8.92 2.39 16.26
N GLY A 13 7.67 2.41 15.80
CA GLY A 13 6.89 3.64 15.69
C GLY A 13 7.38 4.64 14.64
N ILE A 14 8.36 4.28 13.83
CA ILE A 14 8.91 5.17 12.80
C ILE A 14 8.14 4.98 11.50
N PRO A 15 7.46 6.03 10.99
CA PRO A 15 6.73 5.91 9.73
C PRO A 15 7.70 5.77 8.56
N ARG A 16 7.27 5.02 7.56
CA ARG A 16 8.03 4.86 6.32
C ARG A 16 7.14 5.27 5.16
N HIS A 17 7.70 6.07 4.27
CA HIS A 17 6.99 6.59 3.12
C HIS A 17 7.77 6.31 1.85
N ALA A 18 7.06 5.87 0.81
CA ALA A 18 7.65 5.69 -0.50
C ALA A 18 6.61 5.99 -1.57
N ALA A 19 7.08 6.34 -2.75
CA ALA A 19 6.23 6.61 -3.89
C ALA A 19 6.92 6.17 -5.16
N LEU A 20 6.13 5.76 -6.15
CA LEU A 20 6.64 5.52 -7.49
C LEU A 20 5.63 5.99 -8.53
N ASP A 21 6.12 6.28 -9.73
CA ASP A 21 5.29 6.62 -10.87
C ASP A 21 5.33 5.44 -11.85
N THR A 22 4.17 4.98 -12.30
CA THR A 22 4.08 3.85 -13.23
C THR A 22 4.46 4.24 -14.65
N ALA A 23 4.48 5.53 -14.98
CA ALA A 23 4.76 6.00 -16.33
C ALA A 23 6.15 5.54 -16.79
N GLY A 24 6.20 4.92 -17.97
CA GLY A 24 7.45 4.45 -18.54
C GLY A 24 8.02 3.17 -17.98
N ARG A 25 7.33 2.54 -17.03
CA ARG A 25 7.80 1.29 -16.42
C ARG A 25 7.31 0.08 -17.21
N PRO A 26 8.13 -0.98 -17.32
CA PRO A 26 7.68 -2.23 -17.97
C PRO A 26 6.52 -2.90 -17.27
N ASP A 27 6.42 -2.71 -15.94
CA ASP A 27 5.37 -3.28 -15.11
C ASP A 27 4.21 -2.33 -14.83
N ALA A 28 4.07 -1.25 -15.62
CA ALA A 28 3.05 -0.24 -15.41
C ALA A 28 1.63 -0.82 -15.37
N ALA A 29 1.30 -1.69 -16.31
CA ALA A 29 -0.04 -2.29 -16.37
C ALA A 29 -0.34 -3.12 -15.13
N ARG A 30 0.63 -3.88 -14.64
CA ARG A 30 0.47 -4.69 -13.43
C ARG A 30 0.27 -3.81 -12.21
N LEU A 31 1.10 -2.78 -12.04
CA LEU A 31 1.00 -1.87 -10.91
C LEU A 31 -0.33 -1.11 -10.92
N THR A 32 -0.78 -0.68 -12.08
CA THR A 32 -2.09 -0.01 -12.22
C THR A 32 -3.22 -0.95 -11.82
N SER A 33 -3.18 -2.21 -12.28
CA SER A 33 -4.18 -3.21 -11.90
C SER A 33 -4.19 -3.48 -10.39
N LEU A 34 -3.01 -3.58 -9.78
CA LEU A 34 -2.90 -3.76 -8.34
C LEU A 34 -3.48 -2.56 -7.58
N ALA A 35 -3.17 -1.35 -8.03
CA ALA A 35 -3.69 -0.14 -7.40
C ALA A 35 -5.21 -0.08 -7.48
N GLU A 36 -5.78 -0.39 -8.62
CA GLU A 36 -7.23 -0.42 -8.81
C GLU A 36 -7.89 -1.46 -7.91
N ALA A 37 -7.29 -2.64 -7.81
CA ALA A 37 -7.81 -3.70 -6.94
C ALA A 37 -7.76 -3.28 -5.48
N VAL A 38 -6.68 -2.63 -5.05
CA VAL A 38 -6.53 -2.14 -3.69
C VAL A 38 -7.57 -1.07 -3.37
N LEU A 39 -7.77 -0.12 -4.28
CA LEU A 39 -8.74 0.96 -4.08
C LEU A 39 -10.18 0.45 -4.08
N ALA A 40 -10.46 -0.64 -4.78
CA ALA A 40 -11.79 -1.24 -4.84
C ALA A 40 -12.07 -2.19 -3.68
N ALA A 41 -11.05 -2.61 -2.94
CA ALA A 41 -11.22 -3.57 -1.86
C ALA A 41 -12.03 -2.96 -0.71
N PRO A 42 -12.90 -3.76 -0.04
CA PRO A 42 -13.61 -3.25 1.13
C PRO A 42 -12.64 -2.94 2.26
N PRO A 43 -13.04 -2.05 3.20
CA PRO A 43 -12.19 -1.76 4.36
C PRO A 43 -11.93 -3.03 5.17
N PRO A 44 -10.77 -3.12 5.82
CA PRO A 44 -10.43 -4.28 6.63
C PRO A 44 -11.42 -4.45 7.79
N SER A 45 -11.75 -5.70 8.09
CA SER A 45 -12.61 -6.03 9.21
C SER A 45 -11.76 -6.56 10.36
N GLY A 46 -12.23 -6.35 11.58
CA GLY A 46 -11.55 -6.79 12.78
C GLY A 46 -10.69 -5.73 13.42
N PRO A 47 -10.32 -5.91 14.70
CA PRO A 47 -9.53 -4.93 15.42
C PRO A 47 -8.09 -4.92 14.93
N PRO A 48 -7.39 -3.76 14.97
CA PRO A 48 -5.98 -3.71 14.61
C PRO A 48 -5.12 -4.45 15.65
N VAL A 49 -4.04 -5.05 15.16
CA VAL A 49 -3.04 -5.68 16.05
C VAL A 49 -2.14 -4.57 16.61
N PRO A 50 -1.96 -4.49 17.93
CA PRO A 50 -1.18 -3.39 18.52
C PRO A 50 0.23 -3.22 17.97
N ASP A 51 0.90 -4.32 17.64
CA ASP A 51 2.25 -4.29 17.09
C ASP A 51 2.26 -4.38 15.56
N GLY A 52 1.09 -4.35 14.92
CA GLY A 52 0.99 -4.44 13.47
C GLY A 52 1.21 -3.09 12.80
N PHE A 53 1.64 -3.15 11.55
CA PHE A 53 1.72 -1.94 10.72
C PHE A 53 0.36 -1.57 10.16
N THR A 54 0.15 -0.28 9.98
CA THR A 54 -0.97 0.25 9.20
C THR A 54 -0.41 0.91 7.94
N TYR A 55 -1.19 0.84 6.88
CA TYR A 55 -0.77 1.35 5.57
C TYR A 55 -1.82 2.28 5.00
N ALA A 56 -1.38 3.38 4.42
CA ALA A 56 -2.22 4.24 3.59
C ALA A 56 -1.65 4.19 2.18
N ILE A 57 -2.47 3.77 1.23
CA ILE A 57 -2.08 3.63 -0.18
C ILE A 57 -2.87 4.64 -0.97
N THR A 58 -2.18 5.57 -1.62
CA THR A 58 -2.80 6.63 -2.39
C THR A 58 -2.44 6.51 -3.87
N ALA A 59 -3.45 6.54 -4.72
CA ALA A 59 -3.28 6.54 -6.17
C ALA A 59 -4.44 7.32 -6.81
N ASP A 60 -4.15 8.17 -7.78
CA ASP A 60 -5.15 8.97 -8.49
C ASP A 60 -6.06 9.79 -7.56
N GLY A 61 -5.48 10.37 -6.52
CA GLY A 61 -6.23 11.17 -5.55
C GLY A 61 -7.13 10.39 -4.62
N ARG A 62 -7.08 9.06 -4.65
CA ARG A 62 -7.87 8.18 -3.78
C ARG A 62 -6.94 7.47 -2.81
N THR A 63 -7.41 7.26 -1.59
CA THR A 63 -6.63 6.62 -0.54
C THR A 63 -7.37 5.41 0.01
N ALA A 64 -6.66 4.28 0.11
CA ALA A 64 -7.15 3.08 0.78
C ALA A 64 -6.31 2.82 2.01
N HIS A 65 -6.95 2.36 3.08
CA HIS A 65 -6.28 2.03 4.33
C HIS A 65 -6.35 0.52 4.57
N CYS A 66 -5.24 -0.05 5.03
CA CYS A 66 -5.19 -1.46 5.40
C CYS A 66 -4.20 -1.65 6.53
N ALA A 67 -4.22 -2.82 7.15
CA ALA A 67 -3.41 -3.09 8.34
C ALA A 67 -3.08 -4.57 8.44
N ASP A 68 -1.87 -4.85 8.98
CA ASP A 68 -1.52 -6.23 9.34
C ASP A 68 -2.46 -6.74 10.43
N PRO A 69 -2.80 -8.01 10.42
CA PRO A 69 -2.46 -9.06 9.44
C PRO A 69 -3.49 -9.18 8.31
N HIS A 70 -4.39 -8.24 8.16
CA HIS A 70 -5.55 -8.33 7.28
C HIS A 70 -5.29 -7.77 5.87
N LEU A 71 -4.09 -8.03 5.34
CA LEU A 71 -3.73 -7.60 3.99
C LEU A 71 -4.20 -8.63 2.96
N THR A 72 -4.85 -8.13 1.89
CA THR A 72 -5.14 -8.99 0.73
C THR A 72 -3.84 -9.24 -0.03
N PRO A 73 -3.77 -10.29 -0.88
CA PRO A 73 -2.59 -10.48 -1.72
C PRO A 73 -2.24 -9.27 -2.58
N ALA A 74 -3.25 -8.59 -3.15
CA ALA A 74 -3.01 -7.39 -3.95
C ALA A 74 -2.42 -6.25 -3.13
N GLN A 75 -2.92 -6.03 -1.93
CA GLN A 75 -2.39 -5.02 -1.03
C GLN A 75 -0.94 -5.30 -0.67
N ARG A 76 -0.64 -6.53 -0.29
CA ARG A 76 0.72 -6.93 0.07
C ARG A 76 1.68 -6.74 -1.09
N GLU A 77 1.30 -7.19 -2.27
CA GLU A 77 2.13 -7.12 -3.46
C GLU A 77 2.42 -5.66 -3.84
N LEU A 78 1.40 -4.80 -3.80
CA LEU A 78 1.57 -3.39 -4.10
C LEU A 78 2.47 -2.69 -3.08
N ILE A 79 2.25 -2.95 -1.79
CA ILE A 79 3.05 -2.39 -0.72
C ILE A 79 4.52 -2.77 -0.89
N GLU A 80 4.81 -4.05 -1.14
CA GLU A 80 6.17 -4.52 -1.34
C GLU A 80 6.81 -3.86 -2.56
N ALA A 81 6.08 -3.73 -3.66
CA ALA A 81 6.59 -3.09 -4.86
C ALA A 81 6.96 -1.64 -4.61
N VAL A 82 6.09 -0.87 -3.96
CA VAL A 82 6.32 0.55 -3.74
C VAL A 82 7.38 0.80 -2.67
N LEU A 83 7.29 0.15 -1.52
CA LEU A 83 8.26 0.35 -0.44
C LEU A 83 9.63 -0.19 -0.82
N GLY A 84 9.69 -1.26 -1.59
CA GLY A 84 10.95 -1.82 -2.05
C GLY A 84 11.68 -0.93 -3.04
N GLU A 85 10.94 -0.27 -3.92
CA GLU A 85 11.51 0.60 -4.94
C GLU A 85 11.84 1.98 -4.40
N GLY A 86 11.01 2.51 -3.52
CA GLY A 86 11.15 3.87 -3.03
C GLY A 86 11.97 4.01 -1.77
N ALA A 87 12.48 2.92 -1.26
CA ALA A 87 13.20 2.93 0.01
C ALA A 87 14.68 3.30 -0.13
#